data_b0c17b5505d51c0b82526a55b6fe86ca
#
_entry.id   b0c17b5505d51c0b82526a55b6fe86ca
#
_cell.length_a   1.000
_cell.length_b   1.000
_cell.length_c   1.000
_cell.angle_alpha   90.00
_cell.angle_beta   90.00
_cell.angle_gamma   90.00
#
_symmetry.space_group_name_H-M   'P 1'
#
loop_
_entity.id
_entity.type
_entity.pdbx_description
1 polymer ?
#
loop_
_entity_poly.entity_id
_entity_poly.type
_entity_poly.pdbx_seq_one_letter_code
_entity_poly.pdbx_strand_id
1 'polypeptide(L)'
;VKMHKVVLTALATLGAVGIFGMSTTTASAASSNVNDYINSQDITPAKVTKNVWGGFPKYKYRNGKAKPEGVVIHETANPSSTIYNEIAYMKRNYNNAFVHSFVDASSIINIANTDYLSWGVGYPGNARFLQFEQVEVHSKSAFAHEIANAAWYTAYLLDEYNLKPNDAAYDGKGTVWSHGSVAKYLGGSTHTDPVGYYASAGSKYFGQKYTMAMFYQMVKKYYNSINLTHTKLMAANYTGVDQQAQLSNKYKKYYLYNHVKGSNKNAKRQSWSKISPKVGKTYYIDMTAKKSNGSMWYRIRPSKDSAKRYWVYSGNLTNITDVVTATATSASASSESAATSSSVASSSSSVVESSATSTSSASSSN
;
A
#
# COMPACT_ATOMS: atom_id res chain seq x y z
N VAL A 1 41.47 45.03 56.12
CA VAL A 1 41.27 46.43 56.40
C VAL A 1 40.36 47.02 55.32
N LYS A 2 39.19 47.51 55.82
CA LYS A 2 38.27 48.51 55.24
C LYS A 2 37.60 48.28 53.88
N MET A 3 36.31 47.97 53.98
CA MET A 3 35.29 48.23 53.01
C MET A 3 35.11 49.68 52.65
N HIS A 4 34.83 50.00 51.39
CA HIS A 4 34.11 51.19 51.01
C HIS A 4 32.92 50.83 50.15
N LYS A 5 31.72 51.12 50.63
CA LYS A 5 30.47 51.17 49.92
C LYS A 5 30.46 52.41 49.02
N VAL A 6 30.05 52.29 47.79
CA VAL A 6 29.58 53.38 46.96
C VAL A 6 28.18 53.12 46.52
N VAL A 7 27.29 53.98 46.96
CA VAL A 7 25.90 54.12 46.52
C VAL A 7 25.92 54.92 45.23
N LEU A 8 25.27 54.50 44.20
CA LEU A 8 24.94 55.38 43.07
C LEU A 8 23.46 55.21 42.67
N THR A 9 22.88 56.38 42.61
CA THR A 9 21.49 56.73 42.46
C THR A 9 20.95 56.45 41.08
N ALA A 10 19.67 56.07 41.03
CA ALA A 10 18.90 55.81 39.81
C ALA A 10 18.62 57.04 38.98
N LEU A 11 18.68 56.90 37.66
CA LEU A 11 18.03 57.83 36.74
C LEU A 11 17.21 57.00 35.73
N ALA A 12 15.89 57.18 35.80
CA ALA A 12 14.98 56.57 34.92
C ALA A 12 14.90 57.30 33.56
N THR A 13 15.18 56.64 32.47
CA THR A 13 14.79 57.11 31.14
C THR A 13 13.90 56.06 30.50
N LEU A 14 12.64 56.43 30.22
CA LEU A 14 11.71 55.67 29.40
C LEU A 14 12.26 55.60 27.97
N GLY A 15 12.70 54.43 27.56
CA GLY A 15 12.95 54.08 26.18
C GLY A 15 11.97 53.00 25.75
N ALA A 16 11.17 53.26 24.72
CA ALA A 16 10.32 52.27 24.11
C ALA A 16 11.15 51.12 23.52
N VAL A 17 11.08 49.94 24.14
CA VAL A 17 11.73 48.75 23.65
C VAL A 17 10.71 47.99 22.75
N GLY A 18 10.92 48.09 21.45
CA GLY A 18 10.25 47.22 20.49
C GLY A 18 10.59 45.76 20.83
N ILE A 19 9.58 44.97 21.15
CA ILE A 19 9.71 43.52 21.34
C ILE A 19 9.96 42.89 19.97
N PHE A 20 11.22 42.72 19.59
CA PHE A 20 11.58 41.77 18.58
C PHE A 20 11.33 40.38 19.16
N GLY A 21 10.22 39.77 18.78
CA GLY A 21 9.95 38.35 19.02
C GLY A 21 11.04 37.53 18.34
N MET A 22 12.07 37.13 19.09
CA MET A 22 12.93 36.03 18.65
C MET A 22 12.07 34.77 18.63
N SER A 23 11.60 34.39 17.44
CA SER A 23 11.15 33.04 17.20
C SER A 23 12.34 32.14 17.44
N THR A 24 12.41 31.52 18.60
CA THR A 24 13.27 30.37 18.82
C THR A 24 12.72 29.26 17.94
N THR A 25 13.28 29.13 16.75
CA THR A 25 13.18 27.85 16.02
C THR A 25 13.87 26.85 16.92
N THR A 26 13.08 26.06 17.66
CA THR A 26 13.56 24.84 18.26
C THR A 26 14.07 23.98 17.11
N ALA A 27 15.41 23.97 16.95
CA ALA A 27 16.04 22.97 16.11
C ALA A 27 15.58 21.64 16.68
N SER A 28 14.69 20.93 15.95
CA SER A 28 14.34 19.56 16.25
C SER A 28 15.66 18.82 16.33
N ALA A 29 16.00 18.31 17.50
CA ALA A 29 17.17 17.46 17.67
C ALA A 29 17.10 16.39 16.59
N ALA A 30 18.11 16.34 15.72
CA ALA A 30 18.16 15.38 14.64
C ALA A 30 17.96 14.01 15.24
N SER A 31 16.90 13.33 14.84
CA SER A 31 16.52 12.03 15.37
C SER A 31 17.71 11.08 15.33
N SER A 32 18.00 10.45 16.44
CA SER A 32 19.20 9.61 16.61
C SER A 32 19.09 8.25 15.98
N ASN A 33 17.87 7.78 15.64
CA ASN A 33 17.70 6.43 15.13
C ASN A 33 17.56 6.37 13.60
N VAL A 34 17.87 5.19 13.04
CA VAL A 34 17.88 4.93 11.60
C VAL A 34 16.52 5.20 10.95
N ASN A 35 15.44 4.73 11.57
CA ASN A 35 14.09 4.85 11.01
C ASN A 35 13.63 6.31 10.92
N ASP A 36 13.94 7.09 11.96
CA ASP A 36 13.60 8.50 11.98
C ASP A 36 14.44 9.29 10.95
N TYR A 37 15.70 8.93 10.78
CA TYR A 37 16.54 9.50 9.73
C TYR A 37 15.98 9.20 8.33
N ILE A 38 15.64 7.93 8.05
CA ILE A 38 14.99 7.53 6.80
C ILE A 38 13.72 8.36 6.55
N ASN A 39 12.92 8.58 7.59
CA ASN A 39 11.68 9.34 7.50
C ASN A 39 11.92 10.83 7.28
N SER A 40 12.88 11.42 8.00
CA SER A 40 13.17 12.86 7.92
C SER A 40 13.84 13.26 6.61
N GLN A 41 14.61 12.35 6.00
CA GLN A 41 15.27 12.57 4.71
C GLN A 41 14.39 12.13 3.52
N ASP A 42 13.17 11.64 3.77
CA ASP A 42 12.24 11.13 2.74
C ASP A 42 12.91 10.14 1.77
N ILE A 43 13.73 9.23 2.34
CA ILE A 43 14.52 8.29 1.55
C ILE A 43 13.59 7.41 0.73
N THR A 44 13.71 7.52 -0.59
CA THR A 44 12.95 6.72 -1.56
C THR A 44 13.72 5.45 -1.89
N PRO A 45 13.17 4.25 -1.68
CA PRO A 45 13.82 2.99 -2.01
C PRO A 45 14.11 2.84 -3.50
N ALA A 46 15.18 2.12 -3.81
CA ALA A 46 15.57 1.77 -5.16
C ALA A 46 14.50 0.89 -5.85
N LYS A 47 14.43 0.96 -7.16
CA LYS A 47 13.58 0.05 -7.96
C LYS A 47 14.23 -1.33 -8.05
N VAL A 48 13.40 -2.38 -8.10
CA VAL A 48 13.88 -3.74 -8.31
C VAL A 48 14.38 -3.90 -9.75
N THR A 49 15.65 -4.25 -9.89
CA THR A 49 16.24 -4.68 -11.16
C THR A 49 16.17 -6.19 -11.27
N LYS A 50 15.43 -6.70 -12.25
CA LYS A 50 15.35 -8.15 -12.52
C LYS A 50 16.50 -8.57 -13.43
N ASN A 51 17.45 -9.34 -12.89
CA ASN A 51 18.60 -9.93 -13.59
C ASN A 51 18.65 -11.44 -13.32
N VAL A 52 17.51 -12.09 -13.52
CA VAL A 52 17.34 -13.51 -13.21
C VAL A 52 18.26 -14.37 -14.07
N TRP A 53 19.14 -15.10 -13.40
CA TRP A 53 20.03 -16.04 -14.06
C TRP A 53 19.38 -17.41 -14.24
N GLY A 54 19.46 -17.97 -15.45
CA GLY A 54 18.82 -19.25 -15.80
C GLY A 54 19.49 -20.49 -15.19
N GLY A 55 20.70 -20.37 -14.65
CA GLY A 55 21.47 -21.48 -14.08
C GLY A 55 21.07 -21.92 -12.68
N PHE A 56 20.25 -21.13 -11.96
CA PHE A 56 19.75 -21.56 -10.67
C PHE A 56 18.71 -22.68 -10.81
N PRO A 57 18.73 -23.70 -9.93
CA PRO A 57 17.73 -24.76 -9.90
C PRO A 57 16.32 -24.24 -9.61
N LYS A 58 15.31 -24.97 -10.10
CA LYS A 58 13.92 -24.60 -10.01
C LYS A 58 13.12 -25.60 -9.18
N TYR A 59 13.50 -25.73 -7.89
CA TYR A 59 12.74 -26.56 -6.95
C TYR A 59 11.60 -25.79 -6.32
N LYS A 60 10.45 -26.41 -6.22
CA LYS A 60 9.27 -25.74 -5.66
C LYS A 60 9.26 -25.80 -4.13
N TYR A 61 8.72 -24.77 -3.51
CA TYR A 61 8.54 -24.70 -2.06
C TYR A 61 7.78 -25.92 -1.55
N ARG A 62 8.28 -26.51 -0.45
CA ARG A 62 7.69 -27.71 0.17
C ARG A 62 7.34 -28.80 -0.83
N ASN A 63 8.23 -29.07 -1.77
CA ASN A 63 8.02 -30.06 -2.82
C ASN A 63 6.75 -29.85 -3.65
N GLY A 64 6.41 -28.58 -3.91
CA GLY A 64 5.24 -28.19 -4.71
C GLY A 64 3.93 -28.09 -3.93
N LYS A 65 3.93 -28.35 -2.62
CA LYS A 65 2.72 -28.33 -1.79
C LYS A 65 2.35 -26.94 -1.26
N ALA A 66 3.27 -25.99 -1.32
CA ALA A 66 3.05 -24.65 -0.79
C ALA A 66 3.73 -23.56 -1.63
N LYS A 67 3.41 -22.30 -1.32
CA LYS A 67 4.09 -21.08 -1.76
C LYS A 67 5.07 -20.62 -0.69
N PRO A 68 5.88 -19.55 -0.94
CA PRO A 68 6.68 -18.94 0.11
C PRO A 68 5.82 -18.54 1.31
N GLU A 69 6.37 -18.71 2.51
CA GLU A 69 5.66 -18.45 3.77
C GLU A 69 6.20 -17.21 4.49
N GLY A 70 7.21 -16.57 3.96
CA GLY A 70 7.85 -15.39 4.52
C GLY A 70 9.14 -15.05 3.80
N VAL A 71 9.85 -14.06 4.32
CA VAL A 71 11.12 -13.53 3.79
C VAL A 71 12.17 -13.61 4.88
N VAL A 72 13.34 -14.18 4.56
CA VAL A 72 14.53 -14.18 5.41
C VAL A 72 15.50 -13.12 4.92
N ILE A 73 15.96 -12.31 5.85
CA ILE A 73 16.95 -11.27 5.65
C ILE A 73 18.31 -11.82 6.08
N HIS A 74 19.28 -11.76 5.17
CA HIS A 74 20.68 -12.10 5.38
C HIS A 74 21.58 -10.88 5.29
N GLU A 75 22.85 -11.07 5.55
CA GLU A 75 23.91 -10.10 5.35
C GLU A 75 25.19 -10.86 4.98
N THR A 76 25.96 -10.33 4.01
CA THR A 76 27.03 -11.04 3.31
C THR A 76 28.27 -11.33 4.17
N ALA A 77 28.40 -10.76 5.37
CA ALA A 77 29.59 -10.83 6.24
C ALA A 77 30.89 -10.52 5.49
N ASN A 78 30.84 -9.64 4.49
CA ASN A 78 31.99 -9.32 3.61
C ASN A 78 32.06 -7.80 3.37
N PRO A 79 32.62 -7.05 4.34
CA PRO A 79 32.64 -5.59 4.29
C PRO A 79 33.47 -5.00 3.13
N SER A 80 34.28 -5.79 2.46
CA SER A 80 35.13 -5.33 1.35
C SER A 80 34.54 -5.63 -0.02
N SER A 81 33.35 -6.23 -0.08
CA SER A 81 32.75 -6.68 -1.34
C SER A 81 31.78 -5.66 -1.90
N THR A 82 31.38 -5.83 -3.14
CA THR A 82 30.35 -5.09 -3.83
C THR A 82 29.19 -6.01 -4.19
N ILE A 83 28.00 -5.46 -4.39
CA ILE A 83 26.82 -6.23 -4.79
C ILE A 83 27.08 -7.09 -6.05
N TYR A 84 27.86 -6.57 -7.00
CA TYR A 84 28.18 -7.30 -8.23
C TYR A 84 29.17 -8.46 -7.98
N ASN A 85 30.12 -8.27 -7.07
CA ASN A 85 31.06 -9.31 -6.69
C ASN A 85 30.36 -10.47 -5.97
N GLU A 86 29.44 -10.13 -5.03
CA GLU A 86 28.63 -11.11 -4.31
C GLU A 86 27.73 -11.91 -5.27
N ILE A 87 27.06 -11.22 -6.19
CA ILE A 87 26.23 -11.87 -7.23
C ILE A 87 27.07 -12.80 -8.10
N ALA A 88 28.26 -12.35 -8.54
CA ALA A 88 29.15 -13.16 -9.36
C ALA A 88 29.67 -14.37 -8.59
N TYR A 89 30.03 -14.19 -7.32
CA TYR A 89 30.46 -15.28 -6.43
C TYR A 89 29.35 -16.31 -6.26
N MET A 90 28.15 -15.87 -5.94
CA MET A 90 27.00 -16.75 -5.71
C MET A 90 26.63 -17.56 -6.96
N LYS A 91 26.65 -16.95 -8.15
CA LYS A 91 26.42 -17.67 -9.41
C LYS A 91 27.44 -18.79 -9.68
N ARG A 92 28.69 -18.63 -9.24
CA ARG A 92 29.72 -19.66 -9.37
C ARG A 92 29.63 -20.75 -8.30
N ASN A 93 29.07 -20.41 -7.12
CA ASN A 93 29.08 -21.27 -5.94
C ASN A 93 27.65 -21.66 -5.46
N TYR A 94 26.66 -21.54 -6.32
CA TYR A 94 25.26 -21.73 -5.95
C TYR A 94 24.94 -23.12 -5.39
N ASN A 95 25.76 -24.14 -5.70
CA ASN A 95 25.60 -25.48 -5.13
C ASN A 95 25.76 -25.48 -3.60
N ASN A 96 26.56 -24.58 -3.06
CA ASN A 96 26.77 -24.43 -1.61
C ASN A 96 25.64 -23.67 -0.96
N ALA A 97 25.34 -22.48 -1.52
CA ALA A 97 24.23 -21.63 -1.07
C ALA A 97 23.83 -20.63 -2.17
N PHE A 98 22.56 -20.23 -2.23
CA PHE A 98 22.13 -19.08 -3.00
C PHE A 98 20.83 -18.48 -2.44
N VAL A 99 20.65 -17.19 -2.70
CA VAL A 99 19.45 -16.43 -2.37
C VAL A 99 18.81 -15.83 -3.62
N HIS A 100 17.61 -15.27 -3.50
CA HIS A 100 16.88 -14.72 -4.65
C HIS A 100 17.39 -13.37 -5.10
N SER A 101 17.96 -12.58 -4.19
CA SER A 101 18.27 -11.18 -4.47
C SER A 101 19.39 -10.64 -3.59
N PHE A 102 19.96 -9.53 -4.03
CA PHE A 102 20.92 -8.73 -3.27
C PHE A 102 20.44 -7.30 -3.14
N VAL A 103 20.74 -6.69 -2.01
CA VAL A 103 20.40 -5.31 -1.66
C VAL A 103 21.61 -4.57 -1.13
N ASP A 104 21.85 -3.36 -1.62
CA ASP A 104 22.79 -2.40 -1.05
C ASP A 104 22.17 -1.01 -0.92
N ALA A 105 22.95 0.03 -0.64
CA ALA A 105 22.45 1.40 -0.51
C ALA A 105 21.78 1.95 -1.79
N SER A 106 22.15 1.45 -2.96
CA SER A 106 21.77 2.01 -4.26
C SER A 106 20.88 1.09 -5.09
N SER A 107 20.84 -0.21 -4.77
CA SER A 107 20.32 -1.23 -5.66
C SER A 107 19.53 -2.32 -4.94
N ILE A 108 18.53 -2.83 -5.63
CA ILE A 108 17.83 -4.08 -5.33
C ILE A 108 17.91 -4.93 -6.59
N ILE A 109 18.67 -6.01 -6.58
CA ILE A 109 18.91 -6.85 -7.76
C ILE A 109 18.38 -8.25 -7.52
N ASN A 110 17.28 -8.60 -8.20
CA ASN A 110 16.71 -9.94 -8.16
C ASN A 110 17.44 -10.83 -9.20
N ILE A 111 18.06 -11.91 -8.74
CA ILE A 111 18.91 -12.80 -9.55
C ILE A 111 18.35 -14.21 -9.73
N ALA A 112 17.38 -14.62 -8.92
CA ALA A 112 16.72 -15.92 -9.03
C ALA A 112 15.19 -15.75 -9.05
N ASN A 113 14.49 -16.69 -9.71
CA ASN A 113 13.02 -16.66 -9.77
C ASN A 113 12.43 -16.99 -8.40
N THR A 114 11.67 -16.07 -7.85
CA THR A 114 11.05 -16.14 -6.52
C THR A 114 9.91 -17.17 -6.40
N ASP A 115 9.41 -17.73 -7.49
CA ASP A 115 8.46 -18.86 -7.48
C ASP A 115 9.08 -20.21 -7.11
N TYR A 116 10.41 -20.25 -7.01
CA TYR A 116 11.18 -21.43 -6.65
C TYR A 116 12.00 -21.15 -5.40
N LEU A 117 12.27 -22.18 -4.61
CA LEU A 117 13.05 -22.04 -3.38
C LEU A 117 14.53 -21.72 -3.68
N SER A 118 15.18 -21.12 -2.70
CA SER A 118 16.65 -20.98 -2.62
C SER A 118 17.15 -21.73 -1.39
N TRP A 119 18.48 -21.91 -1.29
CA TRP A 119 19.08 -22.53 -0.12
C TRP A 119 20.26 -21.70 0.41
N GLY A 120 19.98 -20.84 1.36
CA GLY A 120 20.93 -19.98 2.07
C GLY A 120 20.74 -20.00 3.58
N VAL A 121 19.62 -20.58 4.07
CA VAL A 121 19.25 -20.47 5.49
C VAL A 121 19.19 -21.83 6.22
N GLY A 122 19.48 -22.93 5.52
CA GLY A 122 19.34 -24.28 6.05
C GLY A 122 17.89 -24.82 6.02
N TYR A 123 17.75 -26.15 6.16
CA TYR A 123 16.45 -26.81 6.23
C TYR A 123 15.90 -26.71 7.68
N PRO A 124 14.60 -26.43 7.90
CA PRO A 124 13.51 -26.37 6.91
C PRO A 124 13.28 -24.99 6.28
N GLY A 125 14.07 -23.97 6.61
CA GLY A 125 13.90 -22.61 6.12
C GLY A 125 13.98 -22.50 4.60
N ASN A 126 14.95 -23.22 3.98
CA ASN A 126 15.12 -23.25 2.53
C ASN A 126 13.85 -23.67 1.78
N ALA A 127 13.09 -24.62 2.32
CA ALA A 127 11.86 -25.09 1.71
C ALA A 127 10.68 -24.12 1.86
N ARG A 128 10.82 -23.04 2.64
CA ARG A 128 9.72 -22.20 3.09
C ARG A 128 9.82 -20.75 2.69
N PHE A 129 11.02 -20.18 2.62
CA PHE A 129 11.19 -18.73 2.63
C PHE A 129 11.85 -18.20 1.37
N LEU A 130 11.42 -17.02 0.97
CA LEU A 130 12.18 -16.11 0.13
C LEU A 130 13.39 -15.63 0.91
N GLN A 131 14.50 -15.37 0.23
CA GLN A 131 15.75 -15.01 0.87
C GLN A 131 16.46 -13.93 0.06
N PHE A 132 17.08 -12.95 0.72
CA PHE A 132 17.96 -11.98 0.08
C PHE A 132 19.12 -11.59 1.00
N GLU A 133 20.25 -11.22 0.40
CA GLU A 133 21.44 -10.72 1.08
C GLU A 133 21.50 -9.20 1.07
N GLN A 134 21.94 -8.64 2.19
CA GLN A 134 22.37 -7.24 2.27
C GLN A 134 23.88 -7.18 2.17
N VAL A 135 24.39 -6.28 1.32
CA VAL A 135 25.82 -6.05 1.16
C VAL A 135 26.24 -4.90 2.04
N GLU A 136 27.16 -5.15 3.00
CA GLU A 136 27.57 -4.17 3.99
C GLU A 136 28.02 -2.84 3.38
N VAL A 137 27.65 -1.75 4.02
CA VAL A 137 27.92 -0.38 3.59
C VAL A 137 28.67 0.44 4.64
N HIS A 138 29.32 1.54 4.24
CA HIS A 138 30.37 2.16 5.06
C HIS A 138 30.10 3.63 5.43
N SER A 139 28.87 4.09 5.34
CA SER A 139 28.50 5.44 5.78
C SER A 139 27.09 5.50 6.40
N LYS A 140 26.82 6.55 7.17
CA LYS A 140 25.51 6.82 7.78
C LYS A 140 24.40 6.86 6.73
N SER A 141 24.62 7.59 5.65
CA SER A 141 23.64 7.71 4.56
C SER A 141 23.46 6.38 3.84
N ALA A 142 24.56 5.68 3.53
CA ALA A 142 24.47 4.39 2.85
C ALA A 142 23.71 3.35 3.67
N PHE A 143 23.96 3.27 4.99
CA PHE A 143 23.23 2.35 5.86
C PHE A 143 21.72 2.68 5.93
N ALA A 144 21.37 3.94 6.01
CA ALA A 144 19.96 4.34 5.97
C ALA A 144 19.28 3.97 4.64
N HIS A 145 19.95 4.16 3.50
CA HIS A 145 19.43 3.76 2.19
C HIS A 145 19.31 2.24 2.05
N GLU A 146 20.31 1.48 2.50
CA GLU A 146 20.27 0.02 2.52
C GLU A 146 19.11 -0.51 3.34
N ILE A 147 18.92 0.00 4.57
CA ILE A 147 17.77 -0.37 5.42
C ILE A 147 16.45 -0.02 4.75
N ALA A 148 16.35 1.16 4.12
CA ALA A 148 15.15 1.57 3.40
C ALA A 148 14.85 0.62 2.22
N ASN A 149 15.89 0.27 1.44
CA ASN A 149 15.79 -0.67 0.33
C ASN A 149 15.38 -2.07 0.80
N ALA A 150 16.05 -2.61 1.81
CA ALA A 150 15.78 -3.94 2.34
C ALA A 150 14.38 -4.05 2.96
N ALA A 151 13.96 -3.06 3.74
CA ALA A 151 12.63 -3.05 4.35
C ALA A 151 11.51 -2.90 3.31
N TRP A 152 11.71 -2.04 2.31
CA TRP A 152 10.77 -1.90 1.19
C TRP A 152 10.71 -3.17 0.35
N TYR A 153 11.86 -3.79 0.06
CA TYR A 153 11.92 -5.03 -0.72
C TYR A 153 11.26 -6.20 0.01
N THR A 154 11.45 -6.30 1.33
CA THR A 154 10.71 -7.26 2.17
C THR A 154 9.21 -7.05 2.04
N ALA A 155 8.74 -5.80 2.18
CA ALA A 155 7.34 -5.45 2.03
C ALA A 155 6.79 -5.78 0.63
N TYR A 156 7.57 -5.50 -0.41
CA TYR A 156 7.25 -5.82 -1.81
C TYR A 156 7.07 -7.33 -2.02
N LEU A 157 8.01 -8.14 -1.52
CA LEU A 157 7.93 -9.61 -1.62
C LEU A 157 6.73 -10.17 -0.84
N LEU A 158 6.44 -9.64 0.34
CA LEU A 158 5.25 -10.04 1.10
C LEU A 158 3.96 -9.74 0.35
N ASP A 159 3.86 -8.56 -0.27
CA ASP A 159 2.70 -8.16 -1.07
C ASP A 159 2.55 -9.05 -2.33
N GLU A 160 3.65 -9.34 -3.03
CA GLU A 160 3.67 -10.18 -4.23
C GLU A 160 3.09 -11.58 -3.95
N TYR A 161 3.38 -12.15 -2.78
CA TYR A 161 2.86 -13.47 -2.37
C TYR A 161 1.62 -13.42 -1.48
N ASN A 162 1.00 -12.26 -1.34
CA ASN A 162 -0.21 -12.03 -0.52
C ASN A 162 -0.01 -12.43 0.96
N LEU A 163 1.17 -12.16 1.49
CA LEU A 163 1.54 -12.35 2.88
C LEU A 163 1.40 -11.01 3.63
N LYS A 164 1.03 -11.05 4.91
CA LYS A 164 1.00 -9.86 5.76
C LYS A 164 2.24 -9.81 6.63
N PRO A 165 2.84 -8.62 6.90
CA PRO A 165 3.97 -8.52 7.80
C PRO A 165 3.62 -9.03 9.20
N ASN A 166 4.45 -9.94 9.70
CA ASN A 166 4.44 -10.42 11.07
C ASN A 166 5.87 -10.72 11.51
N ASP A 167 6.28 -10.22 12.69
CA ASP A 167 7.65 -10.27 13.19
C ASP A 167 7.98 -11.66 13.76
N ALA A 168 8.59 -12.50 12.91
CA ALA A 168 9.03 -13.82 13.32
C ALA A 168 10.35 -13.81 14.12
N ALA A 169 11.10 -12.71 14.09
CA ALA A 169 12.30 -12.59 14.90
C ALA A 169 11.99 -12.51 16.41
N TYR A 170 10.77 -12.12 16.77
CA TYR A 170 10.32 -12.03 18.14
C TYR A 170 10.04 -13.40 18.76
N ASP A 171 9.17 -14.22 18.13
CA ASP A 171 8.62 -15.44 18.73
C ASP A 171 8.72 -16.70 17.84
N GLY A 172 9.37 -16.61 16.69
CA GLY A 172 9.47 -17.71 15.73
C GLY A 172 8.20 -17.97 14.92
N LYS A 173 7.24 -17.04 14.93
CA LYS A 173 5.99 -17.13 14.17
C LYS A 173 5.80 -15.89 13.32
N GLY A 174 5.72 -16.04 12.03
CA GLY A 174 5.48 -14.89 11.17
C GLY A 174 6.09 -15.00 9.78
N THR A 175 6.26 -13.84 9.17
CA THR A 175 6.63 -13.72 7.75
C THR A 175 7.89 -12.91 7.51
N VAL A 176 8.39 -12.17 8.51
CA VAL A 176 9.63 -11.41 8.46
C VAL A 176 10.65 -12.06 9.38
N TRP A 177 11.67 -12.67 8.81
CA TRP A 177 12.66 -13.49 9.50
C TRP A 177 14.06 -12.90 9.31
N SER A 178 14.93 -13.04 10.29
CA SER A 178 16.39 -13.00 10.11
C SER A 178 16.93 -14.43 9.97
N HIS A 179 18.13 -14.60 9.41
CA HIS A 179 18.80 -15.89 9.46
C HIS A 179 18.93 -16.40 10.91
N GLY A 180 19.33 -15.51 11.83
CA GLY A 180 19.42 -15.84 13.25
C GLY A 180 18.08 -16.29 13.87
N SER A 181 16.95 -15.76 13.46
CA SER A 181 15.65 -16.23 13.96
C SER A 181 15.27 -17.59 13.40
N VAL A 182 15.60 -17.88 12.13
CA VAL A 182 15.45 -19.22 11.55
C VAL A 182 16.32 -20.23 12.31
N ALA A 183 17.59 -19.91 12.51
CA ALA A 183 18.51 -20.77 13.28
C ALA A 183 17.97 -21.06 14.69
N LYS A 184 17.49 -20.03 15.38
CA LYS A 184 16.98 -20.14 16.75
C LYS A 184 15.70 -20.99 16.87
N TYR A 185 14.72 -20.78 15.98
CA TYR A 185 13.39 -21.32 16.14
C TYR A 185 13.07 -22.53 15.25
N LEU A 186 13.80 -22.68 14.13
CA LEU A 186 13.57 -23.75 13.16
C LEU A 186 14.77 -24.70 13.02
N GLY A 187 15.96 -24.25 13.44
CA GLY A 187 17.20 -25.01 13.30
C GLY A 187 17.74 -24.98 11.87
N GLY A 188 18.64 -25.90 11.55
CA GLY A 188 19.23 -26.08 10.22
C GLY A 188 20.42 -25.15 9.91
N SER A 189 20.75 -24.23 10.81
CA SER A 189 21.87 -23.28 10.69
C SER A 189 22.29 -22.81 12.08
N THR A 190 23.49 -22.26 12.18
CA THR A 190 24.02 -21.58 13.38
C THR A 190 24.29 -20.09 13.13
N HIS A 191 23.99 -19.60 11.95
CA HIS A 191 24.20 -18.21 11.57
C HIS A 191 23.23 -17.27 12.30
N THR A 192 23.66 -16.02 12.53
CA THR A 192 22.93 -15.03 13.31
C THR A 192 22.68 -13.71 12.57
N ASP A 193 23.12 -13.63 11.31
CA ASP A 193 22.94 -12.44 10.47
C ASP A 193 21.43 -12.10 10.27
N PRO A 194 21.12 -10.84 10.01
CA PRO A 194 21.94 -9.63 9.98
C PRO A 194 22.07 -8.95 11.36
N VAL A 195 21.72 -9.63 12.47
CA VAL A 195 21.58 -9.02 13.81
C VAL A 195 22.85 -8.32 14.28
N GLY A 196 23.99 -8.96 14.06
CA GLY A 196 25.30 -8.40 14.40
C GLY A 196 25.64 -7.15 13.59
N TYR A 197 25.47 -7.21 12.29
CA TYR A 197 25.68 -6.09 11.38
C TYR A 197 24.75 -4.92 11.72
N TYR A 198 23.49 -5.16 11.90
CA TYR A 198 22.52 -4.12 12.28
C TYR A 198 22.91 -3.42 13.58
N ALA A 199 23.29 -4.19 14.61
CA ALA A 199 23.66 -3.63 15.89
C ALA A 199 24.94 -2.78 15.79
N SER A 200 25.97 -3.26 15.08
CA SER A 200 27.26 -2.57 14.93
C SER A 200 27.15 -1.33 14.05
N ALA A 201 26.50 -1.43 12.88
CA ALA A 201 26.29 -0.31 11.97
C ALA A 201 25.37 0.76 12.58
N GLY A 202 24.28 0.35 13.24
CA GLY A 202 23.42 1.27 13.97
C GLY A 202 24.15 2.03 15.06
N SER A 203 24.97 1.35 15.88
CA SER A 203 25.79 1.98 16.90
C SER A 203 26.82 2.91 16.31
N LYS A 204 27.52 2.49 15.26
CA LYS A 204 28.60 3.25 14.60
C LYS A 204 28.07 4.55 13.96
N TYR A 205 26.95 4.47 13.25
CA TYR A 205 26.47 5.58 12.41
C TYR A 205 25.39 6.43 13.07
N PHE A 206 24.66 5.86 14.02
CA PHE A 206 23.50 6.52 14.65
C PHE A 206 23.59 6.61 16.18
N GLY A 207 24.68 6.08 16.79
CA GLY A 207 24.86 6.08 18.23
C GLY A 207 23.95 5.12 19.00
N GLN A 208 23.21 4.27 18.28
CA GLN A 208 22.25 3.33 18.90
C GLN A 208 22.14 2.07 18.04
N LYS A 209 22.10 0.92 18.70
CA LYS A 209 21.93 -0.37 18.01
C LYS A 209 20.66 -0.38 17.17
N TYR A 210 20.76 -0.79 15.91
CA TYR A 210 19.61 -1.11 15.09
C TYR A 210 19.19 -2.56 15.34
N THR A 211 17.90 -2.85 15.33
CA THR A 211 17.36 -4.16 15.70
C THR A 211 16.38 -4.69 14.65
N MET A 212 16.13 -6.00 14.64
CA MET A 212 15.08 -6.60 13.79
C MET A 212 13.70 -6.01 14.08
N ALA A 213 13.39 -5.67 15.32
CA ALA A 213 12.14 -5.00 15.65
C ALA A 213 12.01 -3.62 15.01
N MET A 214 13.10 -2.83 14.96
CA MET A 214 13.13 -1.55 14.24
C MET A 214 13.02 -1.75 12.73
N PHE A 215 13.71 -2.74 12.18
CA PHE A 215 13.59 -3.14 10.78
C PHE A 215 12.13 -3.52 10.43
N TYR A 216 11.50 -4.34 11.25
CA TYR A 216 10.10 -4.72 11.08
C TYR A 216 9.13 -3.52 11.07
N GLN A 217 9.38 -2.47 11.88
CA GLN A 217 8.57 -1.24 11.82
C GLN A 217 8.68 -0.57 10.43
N MET A 218 9.87 -0.55 9.83
CA MET A 218 10.05 -0.03 8.47
C MET A 218 9.34 -0.92 7.43
N VAL A 219 9.42 -2.24 7.56
CA VAL A 219 8.68 -3.17 6.69
C VAL A 219 7.18 -2.88 6.76
N LYS A 220 6.61 -2.73 7.95
CA LYS A 220 5.18 -2.37 8.12
C LYS A 220 4.82 -1.05 7.46
N LYS A 221 5.66 -0.02 7.63
CA LYS A 221 5.43 1.28 6.99
C LYS A 221 5.36 1.13 5.47
N TYR A 222 6.36 0.47 4.87
CA TYR A 222 6.41 0.27 3.42
C TYR A 222 5.29 -0.63 2.92
N TYR A 223 4.97 -1.71 3.61
CA TYR A 223 3.87 -2.59 3.27
C TYR A 223 2.53 -1.84 3.23
N ASN A 224 2.26 -1.01 4.23
CA ASN A 224 1.08 -0.16 4.25
C ASN A 224 1.06 0.82 3.07
N SER A 225 2.21 1.37 2.68
CA SER A 225 2.35 2.24 1.52
C SER A 225 2.10 1.49 0.20
N ILE A 226 2.67 0.30 0.03
CA ILE A 226 2.47 -0.57 -1.13
C ILE A 226 1.00 -0.95 -1.24
N ASN A 227 0.37 -1.40 -0.17
CA ASN A 227 -1.05 -1.75 -0.14
C ASN A 227 -1.98 -0.57 -0.45
N LEU A 228 -1.58 0.65 -0.12
CA LEU A 228 -2.31 1.85 -0.54
C LEU A 228 -2.23 2.06 -2.07
N THR A 229 -1.14 1.64 -2.71
CA THR A 229 -0.96 1.70 -4.17
C THR A 229 -1.52 0.47 -4.89
N HIS A 230 -1.43 -0.70 -4.26
CA HIS A 230 -1.92 -2.00 -4.74
C HIS A 230 -3.29 -2.38 -4.18
N THR A 231 -4.06 -1.45 -3.62
CA THR A 231 -5.46 -1.74 -3.35
C THR A 231 -6.04 -2.22 -4.68
N LYS A 232 -6.20 -3.54 -4.82
CA LYS A 232 -6.77 -4.19 -6.01
C LYS A 232 -8.01 -3.39 -6.37
N LEU A 233 -7.93 -2.66 -7.48
CA LEU A 233 -9.03 -1.79 -7.86
C LEU A 233 -10.26 -2.65 -7.99
N MET A 234 -11.25 -2.42 -7.13
CA MET A 234 -12.52 -3.14 -7.22
C MET A 234 -13.25 -2.67 -8.44
N ALA A 235 -13.73 -3.59 -9.25
CA ALA A 235 -14.64 -3.26 -10.34
C ALA A 235 -15.83 -2.47 -9.78
N ALA A 236 -16.25 -1.45 -10.51
CA ALA A 236 -17.43 -0.65 -10.18
C ALA A 236 -18.26 -0.47 -11.45
N ASN A 237 -19.55 -0.75 -11.34
CA ASN A 237 -20.53 -0.48 -12.39
C ASN A 237 -21.05 0.94 -12.22
N TYR A 238 -20.90 1.75 -13.24
CA TYR A 238 -21.31 3.16 -13.26
C TYR A 238 -22.65 3.29 -13.99
N THR A 239 -23.59 4.01 -13.38
CA THR A 239 -24.91 4.26 -13.95
C THR A 239 -25.21 5.75 -13.89
N GLY A 240 -25.57 6.35 -15.03
CA GLY A 240 -26.09 7.72 -15.08
C GLY A 240 -27.47 7.80 -14.41
N VAL A 241 -27.70 8.84 -13.63
CA VAL A 241 -28.97 9.07 -12.92
C VAL A 241 -29.26 10.56 -12.86
N ASP A 242 -30.53 10.91 -12.66
CA ASP A 242 -30.95 12.29 -12.32
C ASP A 242 -31.61 12.25 -10.93
N GLN A 243 -30.76 12.33 -9.90
CA GLN A 243 -31.18 12.23 -8.51
C GLN A 243 -30.71 13.44 -7.71
N GLN A 244 -31.24 13.57 -6.53
CA GLN A 244 -30.84 14.55 -5.54
C GLN A 244 -30.74 13.91 -4.16
N ALA A 245 -29.93 14.51 -3.28
CA ALA A 245 -29.75 14.06 -1.91
C ALA A 245 -29.34 15.21 -1.00
N GLN A 246 -29.39 14.97 0.29
CA GLN A 246 -28.85 15.88 1.30
C GLN A 246 -27.61 15.26 1.96
N LEU A 247 -26.69 16.12 2.45
CA LEU A 247 -25.60 15.63 3.29
C LEU A 247 -26.15 15.20 4.64
N SER A 248 -25.77 13.99 5.06
CA SER A 248 -26.10 13.51 6.41
C SER A 248 -25.35 14.33 7.47
N ASN A 249 -25.82 14.34 8.71
CA ASN A 249 -25.11 14.96 9.84
C ASN A 249 -23.72 14.32 10.12
N LYS A 250 -23.49 13.12 9.62
CA LYS A 250 -22.24 12.37 9.73
C LYS A 250 -21.35 12.48 8.50
N TYR A 251 -21.63 13.42 7.54
CA TYR A 251 -20.89 13.49 6.28
C TYR A 251 -19.36 13.62 6.45
N LYS A 252 -18.88 14.27 7.53
CA LYS A 252 -17.45 14.44 7.83
C LYS A 252 -16.75 13.13 8.20
N LYS A 253 -17.48 12.05 8.52
CA LYS A 253 -16.92 10.73 8.81
C LYS A 253 -16.20 10.13 7.59
N TYR A 254 -16.63 10.50 6.39
CA TYR A 254 -16.06 10.06 5.13
C TYR A 254 -15.56 11.26 4.32
N TYR A 255 -14.69 11.00 3.35
CA TYR A 255 -14.06 12.04 2.55
C TYR A 255 -14.78 12.24 1.20
N LEU A 256 -14.59 13.42 0.65
CA LEU A 256 -14.90 13.74 -0.73
C LEU A 256 -13.77 13.26 -1.64
N TYR A 257 -14.06 12.79 -2.86
CA TYR A 257 -13.06 12.27 -3.80
C TYR A 257 -13.31 12.78 -5.22
N ASN A 258 -12.24 12.85 -6.04
CA ASN A 258 -12.36 13.13 -7.48
C ASN A 258 -12.80 11.90 -8.30
N HIS A 259 -12.54 10.69 -7.81
CA HIS A 259 -12.96 9.39 -8.37
C HIS A 259 -13.43 8.44 -7.28
N VAL A 260 -14.10 7.34 -7.64
CA VAL A 260 -14.52 6.31 -6.69
C VAL A 260 -13.30 5.70 -6.02
N LYS A 261 -13.20 5.86 -4.70
CA LYS A 261 -12.07 5.33 -3.91
C LYS A 261 -12.00 3.81 -4.02
N GLY A 262 -10.79 3.31 -4.37
CA GLY A 262 -10.54 1.88 -4.51
C GLY A 262 -11.14 1.24 -5.76
N SER A 263 -11.65 2.04 -6.72
CA SER A 263 -12.04 1.59 -8.06
C SER A 263 -11.33 2.38 -9.16
N ASN A 264 -10.57 3.40 -8.79
CA ASN A 264 -9.77 4.20 -9.71
C ASN A 264 -8.44 4.54 -9.06
N LYS A 265 -7.33 4.26 -9.77
CA LYS A 265 -5.96 4.54 -9.29
C LYS A 265 -5.69 6.03 -9.03
N ASN A 266 -6.41 6.91 -9.71
CA ASN A 266 -6.29 8.37 -9.58
C ASN A 266 -7.24 8.96 -8.52
N ALA A 267 -7.90 8.13 -7.70
CA ALA A 267 -8.79 8.60 -6.66
C ALA A 267 -8.00 9.32 -5.55
N LYS A 268 -8.21 10.63 -5.47
CA LYS A 268 -7.59 11.51 -4.46
C LYS A 268 -8.65 12.14 -3.59
N ARG A 269 -8.37 12.27 -2.30
CA ARG A 269 -9.19 13.01 -1.35
C ARG A 269 -9.29 14.48 -1.79
N GLN A 270 -10.47 15.05 -1.59
CA GLN A 270 -10.76 16.45 -1.85
C GLN A 270 -11.29 17.10 -0.56
N SER A 271 -11.03 18.40 -0.41
CA SER A 271 -11.60 19.16 0.70
C SER A 271 -13.10 19.34 0.51
N TRP A 272 -13.88 19.15 1.58
CA TRP A 272 -15.30 19.45 1.60
C TRP A 272 -15.62 20.93 1.29
N SER A 273 -14.70 21.85 1.58
CA SER A 273 -14.84 23.27 1.25
C SER A 273 -15.11 23.55 -0.23
N LYS A 274 -14.69 22.63 -1.13
CA LYS A 274 -14.91 22.76 -2.59
C LYS A 274 -16.38 22.76 -3.01
N ILE A 275 -17.29 22.25 -2.17
CA ILE A 275 -18.74 22.21 -2.45
C ILE A 275 -19.56 23.02 -1.46
N SER A 276 -18.91 23.83 -0.59
CA SER A 276 -19.59 24.61 0.44
C SER A 276 -20.59 23.74 1.22
N PRO A 277 -20.10 22.75 2.00
CA PRO A 277 -20.93 21.71 2.58
C PRO A 277 -21.87 22.27 3.65
N LYS A 278 -23.16 21.89 3.56
CA LYS A 278 -24.19 22.23 4.55
C LYS A 278 -25.12 21.03 4.70
N VAL A 279 -25.34 20.59 5.94
CA VAL A 279 -26.35 19.56 6.26
C VAL A 279 -27.72 20.08 5.88
N GLY A 280 -28.55 19.23 5.29
CA GLY A 280 -29.90 19.60 4.82
C GLY A 280 -29.91 20.34 3.48
N LYS A 281 -28.76 20.82 2.95
CA LYS A 281 -28.72 21.38 1.59
C LYS A 281 -28.83 20.27 0.57
N THR A 282 -29.60 20.51 -0.48
CA THR A 282 -29.75 19.61 -1.62
C THR A 282 -28.52 19.66 -2.52
N TYR A 283 -27.99 18.47 -2.88
CA TYR A 283 -26.96 18.23 -3.86
C TYR A 283 -27.51 17.32 -4.94
N TYR A 284 -27.17 17.59 -6.18
CA TYR A 284 -27.61 16.80 -7.32
C TYR A 284 -26.66 15.63 -7.56
N ILE A 285 -27.19 14.51 -8.02
CA ILE A 285 -26.48 13.28 -8.33
C ILE A 285 -26.68 12.98 -9.81
N ASP A 286 -25.60 12.92 -10.56
CA ASP A 286 -25.64 12.62 -11.99
C ASP A 286 -25.09 11.23 -12.35
N MET A 287 -24.54 10.51 -11.36
CA MET A 287 -24.02 9.17 -11.57
C MET A 287 -23.90 8.41 -10.24
N THR A 288 -24.17 7.12 -10.30
CA THR A 288 -23.88 6.18 -9.21
C THR A 288 -22.77 5.23 -9.61
N ALA A 289 -22.14 4.59 -8.63
CA ALA A 289 -21.20 3.52 -8.84
C ALA A 289 -21.37 2.44 -7.77
N LYS A 290 -21.74 1.22 -8.19
CA LYS A 290 -21.82 0.05 -7.33
C LYS A 290 -20.56 -0.76 -7.48
N LYS A 291 -19.76 -0.88 -6.42
CA LYS A 291 -18.53 -1.67 -6.41
C LYS A 291 -18.84 -3.17 -6.28
N SER A 292 -17.90 -4.02 -6.70
CA SER A 292 -18.04 -5.47 -6.60
C SER A 292 -18.24 -6.01 -5.17
N ASN A 293 -17.87 -5.23 -4.16
CA ASN A 293 -18.15 -5.55 -2.75
C ASN A 293 -19.51 -5.01 -2.24
N GLY A 294 -20.38 -4.56 -3.14
CA GLY A 294 -21.71 -4.03 -2.81
C GLY A 294 -21.75 -2.57 -2.36
N SER A 295 -20.60 -1.91 -2.10
CA SER A 295 -20.62 -0.52 -1.64
C SER A 295 -21.06 0.45 -2.74
N MET A 296 -21.97 1.37 -2.35
CA MET A 296 -22.53 2.38 -3.25
C MET A 296 -21.84 3.72 -3.09
N TRP A 297 -21.56 4.35 -4.23
CA TRP A 297 -20.94 5.66 -4.37
C TRP A 297 -21.78 6.54 -5.26
N TYR A 298 -21.82 7.83 -4.97
CA TYR A 298 -22.63 8.81 -5.66
C TYR A 298 -21.75 9.97 -6.13
N ARG A 299 -21.91 10.40 -7.39
CA ARG A 299 -21.24 11.59 -7.91
C ARG A 299 -22.16 12.79 -7.70
N ILE A 300 -21.79 13.62 -6.73
CA ILE A 300 -22.59 14.80 -6.35
C ILE A 300 -22.10 16.09 -6.99
N ARG A 301 -23.04 17.00 -7.20
CA ARG A 301 -22.84 18.37 -7.68
C ARG A 301 -23.47 19.36 -6.72
N PRO A 302 -22.84 20.55 -6.49
CA PRO A 302 -23.42 21.61 -5.64
C PRO A 302 -24.75 22.19 -6.15
N SER A 303 -24.97 22.19 -7.49
CA SER A 303 -26.19 22.56 -8.19
C SER A 303 -26.33 21.72 -9.46
N LYS A 304 -27.51 21.71 -10.09
CA LYS A 304 -27.82 20.90 -11.28
C LYS A 304 -26.86 21.21 -12.44
N ASP A 305 -26.48 22.47 -12.60
CA ASP A 305 -25.61 22.93 -13.72
C ASP A 305 -24.13 23.05 -13.34
N SER A 306 -23.77 22.69 -12.12
CA SER A 306 -22.38 22.79 -11.67
C SER A 306 -21.44 21.86 -12.44
N ALA A 307 -20.35 22.40 -12.97
CA ALA A 307 -19.25 21.61 -13.51
C ALA A 307 -18.45 20.87 -12.44
N LYS A 308 -18.56 21.28 -11.17
CA LYS A 308 -17.87 20.65 -10.05
C LYS A 308 -18.57 19.32 -9.71
N ARG A 309 -17.85 18.22 -9.85
CA ARG A 309 -18.35 16.86 -9.61
C ARG A 309 -17.42 16.12 -8.69
N TYR A 310 -17.96 15.48 -7.67
CA TYR A 310 -17.19 14.72 -6.68
C TYR A 310 -17.90 13.45 -6.27
N TRP A 311 -17.12 12.43 -5.93
CA TRP A 311 -17.62 11.17 -5.46
C TRP A 311 -17.67 11.09 -3.94
N VAL A 312 -18.79 10.62 -3.42
CA VAL A 312 -19.00 10.37 -1.99
C VAL A 312 -19.51 8.95 -1.77
N TYR A 313 -19.16 8.39 -0.63
CA TYR A 313 -19.73 7.12 -0.18
C TYR A 313 -21.19 7.32 0.25
N SER A 314 -22.02 6.30 0.09
CA SER A 314 -23.47 6.38 0.43
C SER A 314 -23.74 6.90 1.85
N GLY A 315 -22.90 6.54 2.83
CA GLY A 315 -23.04 7.02 4.22
C GLY A 315 -22.86 8.52 4.43
N ASN A 316 -22.44 9.28 3.41
CA ASN A 316 -22.41 10.75 3.45
C ASN A 316 -23.77 11.38 3.16
N LEU A 317 -24.69 10.64 2.57
CA LEU A 317 -25.94 11.14 2.03
C LEU A 317 -27.14 10.61 2.80
N THR A 318 -28.22 11.40 2.73
CA THR A 318 -29.57 11.05 3.20
C THR A 318 -30.59 11.61 2.21
N ASN A 319 -31.84 11.16 2.27
CA ASN A 319 -32.93 11.63 1.43
C ASN A 319 -32.59 11.61 -0.07
N ILE A 320 -32.09 10.46 -0.53
CA ILE A 320 -31.81 10.27 -1.95
C ILE A 320 -33.13 10.01 -2.67
N THR A 321 -33.46 10.87 -3.65
CA THR A 321 -34.71 10.80 -4.43
C THR A 321 -34.44 11.13 -5.88
N ASP A 322 -35.24 10.61 -6.79
CA ASP A 322 -35.24 11.02 -8.18
C ASP A 322 -35.69 12.47 -8.34
N VAL A 323 -35.11 13.18 -9.29
CA VAL A 323 -35.57 14.52 -9.64
C VAL A 323 -36.84 14.37 -10.47
N VAL A 324 -37.99 14.76 -9.89
CA VAL A 324 -39.24 14.77 -10.62
C VAL A 324 -39.21 15.88 -11.67
N THR A 325 -39.08 15.49 -12.94
CA THR A 325 -39.30 16.42 -14.06
C THR A 325 -40.79 16.67 -14.11
N ALA A 326 -41.23 17.88 -13.78
CA ALA A 326 -42.63 18.29 -14.02
C ALA A 326 -42.86 18.18 -15.53
N THR A 327 -43.54 17.13 -15.94
CA THR A 327 -44.10 17.06 -17.29
C THR A 327 -45.19 18.13 -17.34
N ALA A 328 -44.95 19.16 -18.16
CA ALA A 328 -45.96 20.16 -18.44
C ALA A 328 -47.15 19.44 -19.10
N THR A 329 -48.19 19.23 -18.30
CA THR A 329 -49.49 18.82 -18.84
C THR A 329 -50.07 20.03 -19.55
N SER A 330 -49.90 20.12 -20.86
CA SER A 330 -50.70 21.00 -21.69
C SER A 330 -52.11 20.42 -21.71
N ALA A 331 -52.98 21.03 -20.93
CA ALA A 331 -54.39 20.84 -21.07
C ALA A 331 -54.82 21.38 -22.42
N SER A 332 -55.17 20.51 -23.34
CA SER A 332 -55.99 20.85 -24.50
C SER A 332 -57.36 20.25 -24.26
N ALA A 333 -58.30 21.15 -24.04
CA ALA A 333 -59.72 20.85 -23.87
C ALA A 333 -60.38 20.71 -25.26
N SER A 334 -61.49 19.93 -25.26
CA SER A 334 -62.54 19.78 -26.24
C SER A 334 -62.22 18.91 -27.47
N SER A 335 -63.05 17.98 -27.88
CA SER A 335 -64.51 17.87 -27.87
C SER A 335 -64.91 16.41 -28.18
N GLU A 336 -66.12 16.07 -27.69
CA GLU A 336 -66.93 14.88 -27.98
C GLU A 336 -66.93 14.48 -29.44
N SER A 337 -66.90 13.18 -29.74
CA SER A 337 -68.00 12.54 -30.47
C SER A 337 -67.90 11.02 -30.40
N ALA A 338 -69.05 10.41 -30.17
CA ALA A 338 -69.29 9.02 -30.04
C ALA A 338 -69.15 8.22 -31.37
N ALA A 339 -68.81 6.98 -31.29
CA ALA A 339 -69.62 5.87 -31.82
C ALA A 339 -68.83 4.57 -32.00
N THR A 340 -69.30 3.59 -31.30
CA THR A 340 -69.65 2.22 -31.68
C THR A 340 -68.61 1.29 -32.33
N SER A 341 -68.39 0.26 -31.60
CA SER A 341 -68.64 -1.16 -31.83
C SER A 341 -67.68 -2.05 -32.63
N SER A 342 -67.50 -3.16 -31.99
CA SER A 342 -67.39 -4.55 -32.45
C SER A 342 -65.98 -5.00 -32.91
N SER A 343 -65.43 -5.89 -32.19
CA SER A 343 -65.59 -7.32 -32.02
C SER A 343 -64.61 -8.14 -32.83
N VAL A 344 -64.11 -9.08 -32.12
CA VAL A 344 -63.83 -10.49 -32.47
C VAL A 344 -62.47 -10.89 -32.97
N ALA A 345 -61.79 -11.56 -32.10
CA ALA A 345 -61.37 -12.97 -32.08
C ALA A 345 -60.11 -13.41 -32.83
N SER A 346 -59.31 -14.04 -32.04
CA SER A 346 -58.85 -15.44 -32.15
C SER A 346 -57.83 -15.78 -33.19
N SER A 347 -56.80 -16.34 -32.80
CA SER A 347 -56.38 -17.76 -32.66
C SER A 347 -54.94 -17.89 -33.14
N SER A 348 -54.08 -18.38 -32.30
CA SER A 348 -53.66 -19.75 -32.02
C SER A 348 -52.60 -20.31 -32.94
N SER A 349 -51.62 -20.86 -32.25
CA SER A 349 -50.81 -22.09 -32.52
C SER A 349 -49.81 -22.01 -33.68
N SER A 350 -48.61 -22.60 -33.57
CA SER A 350 -48.09 -23.83 -32.94
C SER A 350 -46.60 -23.90 -33.18
N VAL A 351 -45.85 -24.24 -32.18
CA VAL A 351 -45.02 -25.44 -31.99
C VAL A 351 -44.49 -26.08 -33.29
N VAL A 352 -43.15 -26.20 -33.35
CA VAL A 352 -42.47 -27.48 -33.65
C VAL A 352 -41.07 -27.45 -33.06
N GLU A 353 -40.85 -28.42 -32.25
CA GLU A 353 -39.64 -29.02 -31.72
C GLU A 353 -38.88 -29.78 -32.83
N SER A 354 -37.57 -29.83 -32.76
CA SER A 354 -36.82 -31.02 -33.20
C SER A 354 -35.44 -31.09 -32.58
N SER A 355 -35.30 -32.02 -31.74
CA SER A 355 -34.15 -32.68 -31.19
C SER A 355 -33.43 -33.56 -32.23
N ALA A 356 -32.11 -33.76 -32.01
CA ALA A 356 -31.34 -35.02 -32.21
C ALA A 356 -29.87 -34.72 -31.91
N THR A 357 -29.33 -35.18 -30.86
CA THR A 357 -28.77 -36.48 -30.43
C THR A 357 -27.54 -36.96 -31.19
N SER A 358 -26.52 -37.19 -30.37
CA SER A 358 -25.52 -38.28 -30.36
C SER A 358 -24.40 -38.22 -31.40
N THR A 359 -23.16 -38.60 -31.13
CA THR A 359 -22.60 -39.68 -30.32
C THR A 359 -21.09 -39.55 -30.24
N SER A 360 -20.57 -39.89 -29.10
CA SER A 360 -19.33 -40.54 -28.72
C SER A 360 -18.41 -41.13 -29.80
N SER A 361 -17.10 -41.01 -29.59
CA SER A 361 -16.27 -42.23 -29.45
C SER A 361 -14.84 -41.85 -28.96
N ALA A 362 -14.41 -42.66 -28.05
CA ALA A 362 -13.07 -42.76 -27.47
C ALA A 362 -12.15 -43.62 -28.36
N SER A 363 -10.86 -43.45 -28.15
CA SER A 363 -9.77 -44.46 -28.03
C SER A 363 -8.44 -43.75 -28.18
N SER A 364 -7.61 -43.75 -27.17
CA SER A 364 -6.62 -44.72 -26.65
C SER A 364 -5.38 -44.89 -27.50
N SER A 365 -4.28 -44.80 -26.74
CA SER A 365 -2.96 -45.42 -26.87
C SER A 365 -1.95 -44.79 -27.85
N ASN A 366 -0.89 -44.21 -27.36
CA ASN A 366 0.41 -44.78 -26.95
C ASN A 366 1.17 -43.77 -26.09
#